data_f322c3831deab8e4b501c9447f9426d6
#
_entry.id   f322c3831deab8e4b501c9447f9426d6
#
_cell.length_a   1.000
_cell.length_b   1.000
_cell.length_c   1.000
_cell.angle_alpha   90.00
_cell.angle_beta   90.00
_cell.angle_gamma   90.00
#
_symmetry.space_group_name_H-M   'P 1'
#
loop_
_entity.id
_entity.type
_entity.pdbx_description
1 polymer ?
#
loop_
_entity_poly.entity_id
_entity_poly.type
_entity_poly.pdbx_seq_one_letter_code
_entity_poly.pdbx_strand_id
1 'polypeptide(L)'
;TVLVTYTMCTIPDALSANKEMLRVLKPGGKLIFCEHGLAPDEAVSKWQHRIDPFWGKLAGGCHLNRDIPLLIRSSGFRIDSIDEMYLPSTPKFAGYNYWGLASKV
;
A
#
# COMPACT_ATOMS: atom_id res chain seq x y z
N THR A 1 -2.95 11.71 -13.98
CA THR A 1 -3.13 10.37 -13.39
C THR A 1 -1.79 9.77 -13.03
N VAL A 2 -1.70 9.22 -11.84
CA VAL A 2 -0.52 8.47 -11.36
C VAL A 2 -0.92 7.02 -11.17
N LEU A 3 -0.10 6.10 -11.66
CA LEU A 3 -0.28 4.66 -11.46
C LEU A 3 0.86 4.14 -10.58
N VAL A 4 0.52 3.45 -9.50
CA VAL A 4 1.49 2.87 -8.56
C VAL A 4 1.16 1.40 -8.35
N THR A 5 2.15 0.53 -8.55
CA THR A 5 2.01 -0.90 -8.30
C THR A 5 3.18 -1.41 -7.46
N TYR A 6 2.89 -1.99 -6.29
CA TYR A 6 3.89 -2.60 -5.40
C TYR A 6 5.10 -1.69 -5.10
N THR A 7 4.85 -0.39 -4.98
CA THR A 7 5.88 0.61 -4.72
C THR A 7 5.78 1.16 -3.29
N MET A 8 4.57 1.41 -2.81
CA MET A 8 4.35 1.93 -1.45
C MET A 8 4.85 0.98 -0.36
N CYS A 9 4.88 -0.32 -0.64
CA CYS A 9 5.41 -1.31 0.30
C CYS A 9 6.95 -1.28 0.37
N THR A 10 7.62 -0.71 -0.62
CA THR A 10 9.09 -0.75 -0.77
C THR A 10 9.75 0.58 -0.45
N ILE A 11 9.13 1.71 -0.79
CA ILE A 11 9.71 3.04 -0.56
C ILE A 11 9.90 3.27 0.95
N PRO A 12 11.13 3.61 1.41
CA PRO A 12 11.39 3.84 2.83
C PRO A 12 10.48 4.89 3.45
N ASP A 13 10.29 6.03 2.79
CA ASP A 13 9.40 7.10 3.24
C ASP A 13 8.21 7.21 2.27
N ALA A 14 7.28 6.26 2.39
CA ALA A 14 6.12 6.20 1.53
C ALA A 14 5.17 7.39 1.72
N LEU A 15 5.08 7.94 2.93
CA LEU A 15 4.23 9.10 3.20
C LEU A 15 4.71 10.32 2.42
N SER A 16 6.01 10.62 2.45
CA SER A 16 6.59 11.73 1.68
C SER A 16 6.43 11.52 0.18
N ALA A 17 6.64 10.29 -0.31
CA ALA A 17 6.45 9.97 -1.72
C ALA A 17 5.00 10.19 -2.16
N ASN A 18 4.04 9.76 -1.35
CA ASN A 18 2.62 9.96 -1.64
C ASN A 18 2.21 11.44 -1.61
N LYS A 19 2.74 12.21 -0.67
CA LYS A 19 2.52 13.66 -0.63
C LYS A 19 3.07 14.35 -1.89
N GLU A 20 4.21 13.90 -2.39
CA GLU A 20 4.79 14.43 -3.62
C GLU A 20 3.95 14.08 -4.84
N MET A 21 3.41 12.85 -4.90
CA MET A 21 2.46 12.49 -5.96
C MET A 21 1.22 13.37 -5.92
N LEU A 22 0.70 13.64 -4.72
CA LEU A 22 -0.44 14.54 -4.55
C LEU A 22 -0.10 15.96 -5.04
N ARG A 23 1.10 16.46 -4.71
CA ARG A 23 1.53 17.81 -5.09
C ARG A 23 1.55 18.00 -6.61
N VAL A 24 2.05 17.03 -7.35
CA VAL A 24 2.20 17.14 -8.81
C VAL A 24 0.91 16.88 -9.58
N LEU A 25 -0.10 16.28 -8.96
CA LEU A 25 -1.39 16.06 -9.59
C LEU A 25 -2.17 17.37 -9.69
N LYS A 26 -2.89 17.54 -10.80
CA LYS A 26 -3.85 18.63 -10.97
C LYS A 26 -5.05 18.41 -10.05
N PRO A 27 -5.80 19.46 -9.66
CA PRO A 27 -7.06 19.28 -8.94
C PRO A 27 -7.98 18.31 -9.70
N GLY A 28 -8.56 17.37 -8.98
CA GLY A 28 -9.34 16.29 -9.58
C GLY A 28 -8.51 15.16 -10.18
N GLY A 29 -7.20 15.23 -10.11
CA GLY A 29 -6.30 14.17 -10.58
C GLY A 29 -6.47 12.87 -9.81
N LYS A 30 -6.12 11.74 -10.44
CA LYS A 30 -6.36 10.40 -9.93
C LYS A 30 -5.08 9.65 -9.62
N LEU A 31 -5.12 8.88 -8.53
CA LEU A 31 -4.12 7.88 -8.18
C LEU A 31 -4.76 6.50 -8.34
N ILE A 32 -4.19 5.67 -9.18
CA ILE A 32 -4.58 4.27 -9.34
C ILE A 32 -3.50 3.44 -8.63
N PHE A 33 -3.91 2.58 -7.70
CA PHE A 33 -2.95 1.83 -6.89
C PHE A 33 -3.28 0.34 -6.81
N CYS A 34 -2.23 -0.46 -6.70
CA CYS A 34 -2.30 -1.88 -6.39
C CYS A 34 -1.08 -2.23 -5.54
N GLU A 35 -1.27 -2.54 -4.26
CA GLU A 35 -0.20 -2.70 -3.29
C GLU A 35 -0.40 -3.88 -2.37
N HIS A 36 0.71 -4.49 -1.92
CA HIS A 36 0.68 -5.36 -0.74
C HIS A 36 0.46 -4.53 0.51
N GLY A 37 -0.21 -5.09 1.49
CA GLY A 37 -0.39 -4.36 2.72
C GLY A 37 -0.69 -5.23 3.93
N LEU A 38 -0.96 -4.55 5.03
CA LEU A 38 -1.30 -5.14 6.30
C LEU A 38 -2.62 -5.91 6.20
N ALA A 39 -2.59 -7.20 6.57
CA ALA A 39 -3.79 -8.03 6.58
C ALA A 39 -4.72 -7.66 7.74
N PRO A 40 -6.06 -7.78 7.56
CA PRO A 40 -7.03 -7.49 8.61
C PRO A 40 -7.08 -8.57 9.69
N ASP A 41 -6.71 -9.81 9.38
CA ASP A 41 -6.68 -10.91 10.36
C ASP A 41 -5.56 -10.68 11.36
N GLU A 42 -5.88 -10.66 12.65
CA GLU A 42 -4.92 -10.39 13.71
C GLU A 42 -3.76 -11.37 13.72
N ALA A 43 -4.02 -12.67 13.55
CA ALA A 43 -2.97 -13.68 13.51
C ALA A 43 -2.02 -13.49 12.32
N VAL A 44 -2.56 -13.16 11.15
CA VAL A 44 -1.77 -12.90 9.95
C VAL A 44 -0.98 -11.60 10.10
N SER A 45 -1.60 -10.55 10.63
CA SER A 45 -0.94 -9.26 10.86
C SER A 45 0.23 -9.39 11.84
N LYS A 46 0.07 -10.14 12.93
CA LYS A 46 1.16 -10.43 13.88
C LYS A 46 2.32 -11.15 13.19
N TRP A 47 2.01 -12.10 12.33
CA TRP A 47 3.02 -12.81 11.55
C TRP A 47 3.74 -11.89 10.58
N GLN A 48 3.01 -10.99 9.91
CA GLN A 48 3.59 -9.98 9.04
C GLN A 48 4.59 -9.08 9.78
N HIS A 49 4.23 -8.58 10.96
CA HIS A 49 5.12 -7.76 11.78
C HIS A 49 6.38 -8.53 12.19
N ARG A 50 6.22 -9.81 12.51
CA ARG A 50 7.32 -10.66 12.98
C ARG A 50 8.35 -10.94 11.89
N ILE A 51 7.90 -11.17 10.65
CA ILE A 51 8.78 -11.54 9.55
C ILE A 51 9.23 -10.34 8.69
N ASP A 52 8.63 -9.18 8.84
CA ASP A 52 8.92 -8.00 8.02
C ASP A 52 10.42 -7.66 7.93
N PRO A 53 11.20 -7.65 9.01
CA PRO A 53 12.63 -7.36 8.93
C PRO A 53 13.41 -8.33 8.02
N PHE A 54 13.04 -9.60 8.02
CA PHE A 54 13.64 -10.63 7.17
C PHE A 54 13.14 -10.53 5.74
N TRP A 55 11.85 -10.30 5.58
CA TRP A 55 11.21 -10.16 4.27
C TRP A 55 11.80 -9.00 3.46
N GLY A 56 12.04 -7.87 4.10
CA GLY A 56 12.66 -6.72 3.45
C GLY A 56 14.02 -7.03 2.85
N LYS A 57 14.81 -7.87 3.51
CA LYS A 57 16.12 -8.31 3.02
C LYS A 57 16.00 -9.23 1.80
N LEU A 58 14.97 -10.07 1.75
CA LEU A 58 14.74 -11.03 0.68
C LEU A 58 14.02 -10.41 -0.52
N ALA A 59 13.17 -9.44 -0.29
CA ALA A 59 12.27 -8.86 -1.29
C ALA A 59 12.63 -7.42 -1.68
N GLY A 60 13.89 -7.04 -1.54
CA GLY A 60 14.36 -5.73 -2.01
C GLY A 60 13.79 -4.52 -1.24
N GLY A 61 13.49 -4.68 0.04
CA GLY A 61 12.97 -3.61 0.88
C GLY A 61 11.46 -3.55 1.00
N CYS A 62 10.73 -4.50 0.42
CA CYS A 62 9.28 -4.57 0.54
C CYS A 62 8.85 -4.82 1.99
N HIS A 63 7.91 -4.04 2.49
CA HIS A 63 7.28 -4.21 3.80
C HIS A 63 5.90 -4.83 3.65
N LEU A 64 5.62 -5.87 4.43
CA LEU A 64 4.34 -6.57 4.41
C LEU A 64 3.27 -5.94 5.30
N ASN A 65 3.69 -5.11 6.25
CA ASN A 65 2.87 -4.65 7.37
C ASN A 65 2.43 -3.18 7.27
N ARG A 66 2.52 -2.56 6.11
CA ARG A 66 2.05 -1.18 5.92
C ARG A 66 0.54 -1.15 5.70
N ASP A 67 -0.12 -0.26 6.43
CA ASP A 67 -1.55 0.02 6.23
C ASP A 67 -1.71 0.96 5.04
N ILE A 68 -1.93 0.41 3.87
CA ILE A 68 -1.99 1.16 2.61
C ILE A 68 -3.14 2.18 2.59
N PRO A 69 -4.38 1.84 2.99
CA PRO A 69 -5.46 2.83 3.02
C PRO A 69 -5.14 4.02 3.94
N LEU A 70 -4.61 3.76 5.13
CA LEU A 70 -4.22 4.81 6.06
C LEU A 70 -3.12 5.69 5.49
N LEU A 71 -2.13 5.08 4.83
CA LEU A 71 -1.02 5.80 4.20
C LEU A 71 -1.51 6.74 3.10
N ILE A 72 -2.43 6.29 2.25
CA ILE A 72 -3.02 7.10 1.19
C ILE A 72 -3.82 8.26 1.77
N ARG A 73 -4.68 8.00 2.76
CA ARG A 73 -5.48 9.04 3.42
C ARG A 73 -4.61 10.06 4.16
N SER A 74 -3.59 9.60 4.87
CA SER A 74 -2.67 10.48 5.60
C SER A 74 -1.86 11.38 4.69
N SER A 75 -1.70 11.00 3.42
CA SER A 75 -1.03 11.81 2.41
C SER A 75 -1.90 12.95 1.86
N GLY A 76 -3.20 12.92 2.12
CA GLY A 76 -4.16 13.94 1.68
C GLY A 76 -5.06 13.52 0.53
N PHE A 77 -4.97 12.28 0.07
CA PHE A 77 -5.87 11.74 -0.95
C PHE A 77 -7.22 11.34 -0.36
N ARG A 78 -8.26 11.47 -1.18
CA ARG A 78 -9.57 10.87 -0.91
C ARG A 78 -9.63 9.53 -1.64
N ILE A 79 -9.94 8.46 -0.92
CA ILE A 79 -10.15 7.15 -1.53
C ILE A 79 -11.57 7.09 -2.11
N ASP A 80 -11.66 6.97 -3.44
CA ASP A 80 -12.94 6.89 -4.15
C ASP A 80 -13.48 5.46 -4.17
N SER A 81 -12.59 4.49 -4.39
CA SER A 81 -12.92 3.08 -4.34
C SER A 81 -11.70 2.29 -3.88
N ILE A 82 -11.93 1.22 -3.14
CA ILE A 82 -10.88 0.31 -2.71
C ILE A 82 -11.46 -1.10 -2.60
N ASP A 83 -10.72 -2.05 -3.14
CA ASP A 83 -10.97 -3.47 -2.97
C ASP A 83 -9.75 -4.10 -2.32
N GLU A 84 -9.97 -5.18 -1.58
CA GLU A 84 -8.90 -5.87 -0.88
C GLU A 84 -9.19 -7.36 -0.82
N MET A 85 -8.14 -8.18 -0.95
CA MET A 85 -8.27 -9.63 -0.84
C MET A 85 -6.93 -10.31 -0.63
N TYR A 86 -6.99 -11.54 -0.13
CA TYR A 86 -5.86 -12.47 -0.20
C TYR A 86 -5.77 -13.02 -1.61
N LEU A 87 -4.56 -12.95 -2.20
CA LEU A 87 -4.34 -13.54 -3.53
C LEU A 87 -4.40 -15.07 -3.45
N PRO A 88 -5.08 -15.74 -4.40
CA PRO A 88 -5.08 -17.21 -4.48
C PRO A 88 -3.67 -17.76 -4.65
N SER A 89 -3.43 -18.94 -4.08
CA SER A 89 -2.15 -19.66 -4.21
C SER A 89 -0.93 -18.92 -3.66
N THR A 90 -1.16 -17.90 -2.82
CA THR A 90 -0.10 -17.11 -2.18
C THR A 90 -0.22 -17.26 -0.66
N PRO A 91 0.89 -17.36 0.10
CA PRO A 91 0.82 -17.35 1.56
C PRO A 91 0.09 -16.10 2.06
N LYS A 92 -0.77 -16.25 3.06
CA LYS A 92 -1.60 -15.14 3.55
C LYS A 92 -0.79 -13.92 4.00
N PHE A 93 0.39 -14.13 4.61
CA PHE A 93 1.23 -13.03 5.08
C PHE A 93 1.80 -12.16 3.94
N ALA A 94 1.91 -12.72 2.74
CA ALA A 94 2.49 -12.02 1.57
C ALA A 94 1.45 -11.74 0.48
N GLY A 95 0.20 -12.19 0.65
CA GLY A 95 -0.81 -12.16 -0.40
C GLY A 95 -1.95 -11.19 -0.18
N TYR A 96 -1.95 -10.41 0.88
CA TYR A 96 -3.04 -9.45 1.08
C TYR A 96 -2.79 -8.20 0.26
N ASN A 97 -3.71 -7.90 -0.64
CA ASN A 97 -3.58 -6.81 -1.59
C ASN A 97 -4.71 -5.80 -1.45
N TYR A 98 -4.36 -4.55 -1.70
CA TYR A 98 -5.29 -3.42 -1.82
C TYR A 98 -5.15 -2.85 -3.21
N TRP A 99 -6.26 -2.62 -3.91
CA TRP A 99 -6.26 -1.89 -5.18
C TRP A 99 -7.45 -0.97 -5.27
N GLY A 100 -7.30 0.10 -6.01
CA GLY A 100 -8.40 1.04 -6.14
C GLY A 100 -8.00 2.36 -6.76
N LEU A 101 -8.84 3.35 -6.47
CA LEU A 101 -8.78 4.68 -7.02
C LEU A 101 -8.87 5.70 -5.90
N ALA A 102 -7.94 6.64 -5.89
CA ALA A 102 -7.97 7.80 -5.01
C ALA A 102 -7.87 9.08 -5.85
N SER A 103 -8.30 10.19 -5.30
CA SER A 103 -8.28 11.48 -6.01
C SER A 103 -7.75 12.61 -5.15
N LYS A 104 -7.17 13.59 -5.85
CA LYS A 104 -6.83 14.89 -5.28
C LYS A 104 -8.10 15.73 -5.23
N VAL A 105 -8.45 16.15 -4.05
CA VAL A 105 -9.62 17.00 -3.81
C VAL A 105 -9.31 18.46 -4.14
#